data_7e2c44c040f2faa218b8f5ba308d2309
#
_entry.id   7e2c44c040f2faa218b8f5ba308d2309
#
_cell.length_a   1.000
_cell.length_b   1.000
_cell.length_c   1.000
_cell.angle_alpha   90.00
_cell.angle_beta   90.00
_cell.angle_gamma   90.00
#
_symmetry.space_group_name_H-M   'P 1'
#
loop_
_entity.id
_entity.type
_entity.pdbx_description
1 polymer ?
#
loop_
_entity_poly.entity_id
_entity_poly.type
_entity_poly.pdbx_seq_one_letter_code
_entity_poly.pdbx_strand_id
1 'polypeptide(L)'
;MPQAITPESPFCTIAQLVREHARERPDESAVCDEQQSLSWQALDRLMDRVAAALQRDGLHPGDAIAICAQNSVRYAALYLGALRAGVVVAPMATSVTAESLAQMVQNAQARLIFADTRARELLTDR
;
A
#
# COMPACT_ATOMS: atom_id res chain seq x y z
N MET A 1 -5.47 16.12 22.25
CA MET A 1 -5.52 16.44 20.83
C MET A 1 -4.21 16.11 20.17
N PRO A 2 -4.26 15.38 19.05
CA PRO A 2 -3.02 15.15 18.33
C PRO A 2 -2.48 16.46 17.80
N GLN A 3 -1.17 16.60 17.81
CA GLN A 3 -0.52 17.79 17.26
C GLN A 3 -0.53 17.74 15.75
N ALA A 4 -0.77 18.89 15.12
CA ALA A 4 -0.60 18.99 13.68
C ALA A 4 0.88 18.80 13.33
N ILE A 5 1.14 18.15 12.20
CA ILE A 5 2.49 18.01 11.69
C ILE A 5 2.92 19.35 11.08
N THR A 6 4.04 19.85 11.52
CA THR A 6 4.62 21.12 11.05
C THR A 6 6.04 20.87 10.54
N PRO A 7 6.62 21.80 9.81
CA PRO A 7 8.03 21.66 9.36
C PRO A 7 9.01 21.47 10.51
N GLU A 8 8.67 21.90 11.70
CA GLU A 8 9.51 21.76 12.90
C GLU A 8 9.31 20.42 13.62
N SER A 9 8.31 19.64 13.22
CA SER A 9 8.04 18.35 13.85
C SER A 9 9.19 17.37 13.58
N PRO A 10 9.55 16.51 14.55
CA PRO A 10 10.55 15.48 14.29
C PRO A 10 10.14 14.61 13.11
N PHE A 11 11.15 14.18 12.35
CA PHE A 11 10.89 13.28 11.22
C PHE A 11 10.27 11.96 11.73
N CYS A 12 9.24 11.50 11.05
CA CYS A 12 8.69 10.15 11.26
C CYS A 12 8.21 9.59 9.93
N THR A 13 8.15 8.27 9.85
CA THR A 13 7.63 7.60 8.66
C THR A 13 6.10 7.63 8.71
N ILE A 14 5.48 7.41 7.54
CA ILE A 14 4.02 7.29 7.45
C ILE A 14 3.56 6.12 8.31
N ALA A 15 4.30 5.00 8.31
CA ALA A 15 3.95 3.84 9.12
C ALA A 15 3.95 4.15 10.63
N GLN A 16 4.93 4.92 11.09
CA GLN A 16 4.98 5.36 12.48
C GLN A 16 3.81 6.28 12.82
N LEU A 17 3.47 7.18 11.91
CA LEU A 17 2.36 8.11 12.10
C LEU A 17 1.03 7.39 12.23
N VAL A 18 0.79 6.38 11.39
CA VAL A 18 -0.41 5.55 11.49
C VAL A 18 -0.49 4.87 12.85
N ARG A 19 0.64 4.32 13.32
CA ARG A 19 0.68 3.66 14.63
C ARG A 19 0.35 4.62 15.77
N GLU A 20 0.84 5.84 15.70
CA GLU A 20 0.51 6.85 16.71
C GLU A 20 -0.97 7.21 16.70
N HIS A 21 -1.56 7.40 15.53
CA HIS A 21 -2.98 7.66 15.42
C HIS A 21 -3.81 6.48 15.93
N ALA A 22 -3.35 5.26 15.70
CA ALA A 22 -4.03 4.07 16.21
C ALA A 22 -4.03 4.02 17.74
N ARG A 23 -2.99 4.54 18.38
CA ARG A 23 -2.94 4.64 19.85
C ARG A 23 -3.82 5.75 20.41
N GLU A 24 -3.83 6.91 19.75
CA GLU A 24 -4.52 8.10 20.24
C GLU A 24 -6.01 8.09 19.95
N ARG A 25 -6.39 7.53 18.79
CA ARG A 25 -7.79 7.56 18.31
C ARG A 25 -8.12 6.28 17.54
N PRO A 26 -8.07 5.13 18.23
CA PRO A 26 -8.17 3.82 17.55
C PRO A 26 -9.48 3.63 16.78
N ASP A 27 -10.58 4.24 17.25
CA ASP A 27 -11.91 3.99 16.70
C ASP A 27 -12.34 5.01 15.64
N GLU A 28 -11.52 6.05 15.40
CA GLU A 28 -11.83 7.02 14.35
C GLU A 28 -11.51 6.45 12.97
N SER A 29 -12.28 6.86 11.97
CA SER A 29 -12.09 6.42 10.60
C SER A 29 -10.77 6.97 10.05
N ALA A 30 -9.94 6.09 9.51
CA ALA A 30 -8.67 6.45 8.90
C ALA A 30 -8.80 6.56 7.37
N VAL A 31 -9.41 5.55 6.76
CA VAL A 31 -9.64 5.49 5.31
C VAL A 31 -11.01 4.91 5.04
N CYS A 32 -11.64 5.39 4.00
CA CYS A 32 -12.95 4.87 3.60
C CYS A 32 -13.12 4.96 2.08
N ASP A 33 -13.94 4.08 1.55
CA ASP A 33 -14.43 4.14 0.18
C ASP A 33 -15.93 3.89 0.20
N GLU A 34 -16.53 3.66 -0.97
CA GLU A 34 -17.98 3.47 -1.06
C GLU A 34 -18.46 2.18 -0.41
N GLN A 35 -17.58 1.19 -0.24
CA GLN A 35 -17.95 -0.13 0.28
C GLN A 35 -17.54 -0.34 1.72
N GLN A 36 -16.48 0.30 2.18
CA GLN A 36 -15.99 0.01 3.52
C GLN A 36 -15.18 1.18 4.10
N SER A 37 -14.97 1.09 5.39
CA SER A 37 -14.18 2.04 6.16
C SER A 37 -13.30 1.27 7.12
N LEU A 38 -12.09 1.76 7.36
CA LEU A 38 -11.21 1.21 8.39
C LEU A 38 -10.91 2.28 9.42
N SER A 39 -10.99 1.89 10.70
CA SER A 39 -10.49 2.72 11.79
C SER A 39 -8.97 2.75 11.78
N TRP A 40 -8.37 3.68 12.50
CA TRP A 40 -6.92 3.73 12.64
C TRP A 40 -6.36 2.42 13.19
N GLN A 41 -7.03 1.82 14.19
CA GLN A 41 -6.59 0.56 14.76
C GLN A 41 -6.67 -0.58 13.73
N ALA A 42 -7.76 -0.64 12.97
CA ALA A 42 -7.93 -1.68 11.94
C ALA A 42 -6.90 -1.53 10.83
N LEU A 43 -6.63 -0.30 10.40
CA LEU A 43 -5.60 -0.02 9.40
C LEU A 43 -4.22 -0.44 9.89
N ASP A 44 -3.87 -0.06 11.12
CA ASP A 44 -2.57 -0.39 11.71
C ASP A 44 -2.35 -1.91 11.75
N ARG A 45 -3.36 -2.65 12.20
CA ARG A 45 -3.29 -4.13 12.25
C ARG A 45 -3.17 -4.74 10.86
N LEU A 46 -3.91 -4.21 9.90
CA LEU A 46 -3.87 -4.71 8.53
C LEU A 46 -2.50 -4.43 7.90
N MET A 47 -1.92 -3.27 8.17
CA MET A 47 -0.57 -2.95 7.72
C MET A 47 0.47 -3.92 8.27
N ASP A 48 0.34 -4.32 9.54
CA ASP A 48 1.23 -5.33 10.12
C ASP A 48 1.09 -6.67 9.40
N ARG A 49 -0.13 -7.07 9.08
CA ARG A 49 -0.37 -8.32 8.34
C ARG A 49 0.18 -8.29 6.92
N VAL A 50 0.03 -7.15 6.25
CA VAL A 50 0.59 -6.97 4.91
C VAL A 50 2.12 -7.05 4.97
N ALA A 51 2.73 -6.34 5.90
CA ALA A 51 4.18 -6.36 6.05
C ALA A 51 4.70 -7.77 6.34
N ALA A 52 4.03 -8.49 7.25
CA ALA A 52 4.41 -9.86 7.58
C ALA A 52 4.27 -10.80 6.37
N ALA A 53 3.21 -10.63 5.58
CA ALA A 53 2.99 -11.45 4.40
C ALA A 53 4.07 -11.21 3.34
N LEU A 54 4.45 -9.96 3.12
CA LEU A 54 5.50 -9.62 2.15
C LEU A 54 6.85 -10.19 2.60
N GLN A 55 7.17 -10.09 3.89
CA GLN A 55 8.39 -10.67 4.43
C GLN A 55 8.40 -12.18 4.29
N ARG A 56 7.28 -12.83 4.56
CA ARG A 56 7.14 -14.29 4.42
C ARG A 56 7.30 -14.72 2.96
N ASP A 57 6.89 -13.88 2.01
CA ASP A 57 7.04 -14.14 0.58
C ASP A 57 8.46 -13.84 0.08
N GLY A 58 9.36 -13.48 0.97
CA GLY A 58 10.78 -13.30 0.66
C GLY A 58 11.18 -11.89 0.24
N LEU A 59 10.31 -10.91 0.40
CA LEU A 59 10.68 -9.53 0.09
C LEU A 59 11.49 -8.92 1.22
N HIS A 60 12.55 -8.20 0.83
CA HIS A 60 13.45 -7.50 1.74
C HIS A 60 13.28 -5.99 1.56
N PRO A 61 13.70 -5.18 2.55
CA PRO A 61 13.72 -3.73 2.36
C PRO A 61 14.44 -3.34 1.07
N GLY A 62 13.85 -2.46 0.30
CA GLY A 62 14.36 -2.04 -1.00
C GLY A 62 13.84 -2.82 -2.18
N ASP A 63 13.27 -4.00 -1.97
CA ASP A 63 12.60 -4.73 -3.04
C ASP A 63 11.33 -3.98 -3.47
N ALA A 64 10.91 -4.17 -4.70
CA ALA A 64 9.76 -3.47 -5.26
C ALA A 64 8.59 -4.41 -5.50
N ILE A 65 7.39 -3.88 -5.30
CA ILE A 65 6.13 -4.49 -5.76
C ILE A 65 5.43 -3.51 -6.69
N ALA A 66 4.65 -4.04 -7.62
CA ALA A 66 3.79 -3.22 -8.47
C ALA A 66 2.35 -3.38 -8.02
N ILE A 67 1.58 -2.29 -8.08
CA ILE A 67 0.15 -2.32 -7.81
C ILE A 67 -0.55 -1.71 -9.02
N CYS A 68 -1.43 -2.49 -9.65
CA CYS A 68 -2.27 -2.00 -10.73
C CYS A 68 -3.72 -2.32 -10.40
N ALA A 69 -4.41 -1.36 -9.81
CA ALA A 69 -5.77 -1.55 -9.33
C ALA A 69 -6.44 -0.20 -9.13
N GLN A 70 -7.77 -0.20 -9.11
CA GLN A 70 -8.54 0.97 -8.75
C GLN A 70 -8.29 1.33 -7.29
N ASN A 71 -8.38 2.62 -6.99
CA ASN A 71 -8.23 3.11 -5.62
C ASN A 71 -9.32 2.51 -4.72
N SER A 72 -8.93 2.04 -3.55
CA SER A 72 -9.83 1.45 -2.59
C SER A 72 -9.18 1.45 -1.20
N VAL A 73 -9.95 1.08 -0.20
CA VAL A 73 -9.41 0.87 1.15
C VAL A 73 -8.35 -0.23 1.13
N ARG A 74 -8.58 -1.30 0.37
CA ARG A 74 -7.60 -2.38 0.24
C ARG A 74 -6.29 -1.90 -0.39
N TYR A 75 -6.38 -1.06 -1.40
CA TYR A 75 -5.21 -0.47 -2.04
C TYR A 75 -4.38 0.33 -1.02
N ALA A 76 -5.06 1.18 -0.25
CA ALA A 76 -4.38 1.99 0.77
C ALA A 76 -3.69 1.11 1.81
N ALA A 77 -4.34 0.06 2.28
CA ALA A 77 -3.76 -0.85 3.28
C ALA A 77 -2.56 -1.60 2.72
N LEU A 78 -2.63 -2.04 1.48
CA LEU A 78 -1.51 -2.72 0.82
C LEU A 78 -0.33 -1.77 0.64
N TYR A 79 -0.59 -0.58 0.14
CA TYR A 79 0.44 0.43 -0.08
C TYR A 79 1.16 0.79 1.22
N LEU A 80 0.40 1.12 2.24
CA LEU A 80 0.95 1.54 3.52
C LEU A 80 1.64 0.38 4.25
N GLY A 81 1.08 -0.83 4.15
CA GLY A 81 1.70 -2.02 4.72
C GLY A 81 3.02 -2.36 4.06
N ALA A 82 3.12 -2.18 2.75
CA ALA A 82 4.37 -2.37 2.03
C ALA A 82 5.43 -1.36 2.51
N LEU A 83 5.04 -0.10 2.69
CA LEU A 83 5.96 0.91 3.24
C LEU A 83 6.46 0.50 4.63
N ARG A 84 5.60 -0.07 5.46
CA ARG A 84 6.00 -0.54 6.80
C ARG A 84 7.08 -1.62 6.72
N ALA A 85 7.03 -2.46 5.70
CA ALA A 85 8.04 -3.50 5.46
C ALA A 85 9.32 -2.96 4.79
N GLY A 86 9.35 -1.68 4.45
CA GLY A 86 10.47 -1.08 3.71
C GLY A 86 10.47 -1.42 2.22
N VAL A 87 9.36 -1.92 1.71
CA VAL A 87 9.21 -2.32 0.32
C VAL A 87 8.84 -1.10 -0.52
N VAL A 88 9.44 -1.01 -1.70
CA VAL A 88 9.16 0.06 -2.65
C VAL A 88 7.88 -0.26 -3.40
N VAL A 89 6.97 0.70 -3.47
CA VAL A 89 5.70 0.52 -4.20
C VAL A 89 5.78 1.27 -5.53
N ALA A 90 5.52 0.54 -6.62
CA ALA A 90 5.43 1.11 -7.96
C ALA A 90 3.97 1.09 -8.40
N PRO A 91 3.22 2.18 -8.17
CA PRO A 91 1.83 2.23 -8.60
C PRO A 91 1.75 2.39 -10.12
N MET A 92 0.86 1.61 -10.74
CA MET A 92 0.67 1.60 -12.18
C MET A 92 -0.70 2.16 -12.51
N ALA A 93 -0.79 2.95 -13.58
CA ALA A 93 -2.06 3.49 -14.03
C ALA A 93 -2.96 2.37 -14.56
N THR A 94 -4.25 2.46 -14.27
CA THR A 94 -5.23 1.44 -14.68
C THR A 94 -5.70 1.59 -16.12
N SER A 95 -5.38 2.71 -16.76
CA SER A 95 -5.80 3.01 -18.12
C SER A 95 -4.79 2.61 -19.19
N VAL A 96 -3.74 1.89 -18.81
CA VAL A 96 -2.66 1.50 -19.74
C VAL A 96 -3.05 0.28 -20.58
N THR A 97 -2.32 0.10 -21.68
CA THR A 97 -2.42 -1.10 -22.49
C THR A 97 -1.67 -2.26 -21.82
N ALA A 98 -1.95 -3.49 -22.24
CA ALA A 98 -1.26 -4.67 -21.74
C ALA A 98 0.26 -4.56 -21.97
N GLU A 99 0.68 -4.07 -23.13
CA GLU A 99 2.11 -3.91 -23.43
C GLU A 99 2.77 -2.90 -22.52
N SER A 100 2.13 -1.74 -22.32
CA SER A 100 2.67 -0.69 -21.45
C SER A 100 2.77 -1.19 -20.01
N LEU A 101 1.74 -1.90 -19.54
CA LEU A 101 1.74 -2.43 -18.18
C LEU A 101 2.89 -3.42 -17.98
N ALA A 102 3.06 -4.37 -18.89
CA ALA A 102 4.13 -5.35 -18.81
C ALA A 102 5.51 -4.66 -18.81
N GLN A 103 5.68 -3.65 -19.66
CA GLN A 103 6.94 -2.90 -19.72
C GLN A 103 7.22 -2.15 -18.43
N MET A 104 6.21 -1.51 -17.85
CA MET A 104 6.38 -0.76 -16.61
C MET A 104 6.72 -1.69 -15.44
N VAL A 105 6.06 -2.85 -15.36
CA VAL A 105 6.34 -3.83 -14.33
C VAL A 105 7.79 -4.30 -14.43
N GLN A 106 8.25 -4.58 -15.64
CA GLN A 106 9.61 -5.02 -15.89
C GLN A 106 10.62 -3.92 -15.53
N ASN A 107 10.35 -2.68 -15.93
CA ASN A 107 11.23 -1.55 -15.64
C ASN A 107 11.32 -1.27 -14.14
N ALA A 108 10.25 -1.49 -13.39
CA ALA A 108 10.23 -1.31 -11.95
C ALA A 108 10.97 -2.44 -11.21
N GLN A 109 11.30 -3.53 -11.90
CA GLN A 109 11.90 -4.72 -11.29
C GLN A 109 11.07 -5.24 -10.13
N ALA A 110 9.75 -5.21 -10.30
CA ALA A 110 8.82 -5.64 -9.27
C ALA A 110 8.89 -7.15 -9.07
N ARG A 111 9.02 -7.57 -7.82
CA ARG A 111 9.07 -8.99 -7.46
C ARG A 111 7.69 -9.62 -7.34
N LEU A 112 6.69 -8.81 -7.02
CA LEU A 112 5.29 -9.21 -6.94
C LEU A 112 4.43 -8.16 -7.61
N ILE A 113 3.32 -8.59 -8.17
CA ILE A 113 2.32 -7.72 -8.78
C ILE A 113 0.99 -7.95 -8.10
N PHE A 114 0.40 -6.88 -7.58
CA PHE A 114 -0.95 -6.91 -7.03
C PHE A 114 -1.85 -6.23 -8.05
N ALA A 115 -2.82 -6.97 -8.56
CA ALA A 115 -3.65 -6.52 -9.67
C ALA A 115 -5.12 -6.82 -9.39
N ASP A 116 -5.99 -5.88 -9.74
CA ASP A 116 -7.42 -6.16 -9.73
C ASP A 116 -7.78 -7.04 -10.93
N THR A 117 -9.04 -7.41 -11.05
CA THR A 117 -9.50 -8.33 -12.10
C THR A 117 -9.14 -7.82 -13.50
N ARG A 118 -9.35 -6.53 -13.75
CA ARG A 118 -9.05 -5.95 -15.06
C ARG A 118 -7.56 -6.03 -15.39
N ALA A 119 -6.71 -5.66 -14.44
CA ALA A 119 -5.26 -5.68 -14.66
C ALA A 119 -4.76 -7.12 -14.82
N ARG A 120 -5.33 -8.07 -14.07
CA ARG A 120 -4.99 -9.48 -14.23
C ARG A 120 -5.31 -9.97 -15.64
N GLU A 121 -6.45 -9.60 -16.19
CA GLU A 121 -6.84 -9.98 -17.54
C GLU A 121 -5.84 -9.43 -18.57
N LEU A 122 -5.42 -8.17 -18.41
CA LEU A 122 -4.41 -7.58 -19.29
C LEU A 122 -3.09 -8.33 -19.25
N LEU A 123 -2.67 -8.79 -18.09
CA LEU A 123 -1.40 -9.48 -17.93
C LEU A 123 -1.45 -10.93 -18.37
N THR A 124 -2.57 -11.62 -18.19
CA THR A 124 -2.69 -13.04 -18.56
C THR A 124 -2.84 -13.28 -20.05
N ASP A 125 -3.26 -12.27 -20.81
CA ASP A 125 -3.37 -12.36 -22.27
C ASP A 125 -2.02 -12.28 -22.98
N ARG A 126 -0.92 -12.30 -22.24
CA ARG A 126 0.42 -12.19 -22.81
C ARG A 126 1.24 -13.45 -22.68
#